data_bcb038b2c089af593c446ddbcaa0f548
#
_entry.id   bcb038b2c089af593c446ddbcaa0f548
#
_cell.length_a   1.000
_cell.length_b   1.000
_cell.length_c   1.000
_cell.angle_alpha   90.00
_cell.angle_beta   90.00
_cell.angle_gamma   90.00
#
_symmetry.space_group_name_H-M   'P 1'
#
loop_
_entity.id
_entity.type
_entity.pdbx_description
1 polymer ?
#
loop_
_entity_poly.entity_id
_entity_poly.type
_entity_poly.pdbx_seq_one_letter_code
_entity_poly.pdbx_strand_id
1 'polypeptide(L)'
;MATGNTPTTVDRQHLIRFLADELNVSLIRDYCPNGMQVEGTSQISRIVSGVTASQALIEKAIELKADTLLVHHGYFWRGETSSITGIKRKRVKRLLEHDINLLAYHLPLDQHPELGNNAQLGRVLGFTPSGHFGEHNLGWLGTLDNPAITTVGQLAAHIEKALDRQPLLIGDPDQPLNVIGWCTGAAQDMIGDAVQAGVSVYLSGEISEPTVHEARENGVAYLACGHHATERYGIQALGNLLAEKYGIEHIFIDIDNPV
;
A
#
# COMPACT_ATOMS: atom_id res chain seq x y z
N MET A 1 -31.10 -17.27 28.41
CA MET A 1 -30.41 -18.06 27.38
C MET A 1 -29.81 -17.04 26.42
N ALA A 2 -28.51 -16.87 26.46
CA ALA A 2 -27.82 -15.99 25.52
C ALA A 2 -27.88 -16.66 24.15
N THR A 3 -28.58 -16.07 23.20
CA THR A 3 -28.51 -16.46 21.79
C THR A 3 -27.08 -16.15 21.31
N GLY A 4 -26.22 -17.16 21.37
CA GLY A 4 -24.89 -17.05 20.82
C GLY A 4 -25.00 -16.77 19.32
N ASN A 5 -24.76 -15.51 18.93
CA ASN A 5 -24.63 -15.15 17.53
C ASN A 5 -23.39 -15.89 17.00
N THR A 6 -23.58 -16.93 16.21
CA THR A 6 -22.48 -17.58 15.51
C THR A 6 -21.82 -16.51 14.64
N PRO A 7 -20.52 -16.26 14.72
CA PRO A 7 -19.86 -15.26 13.89
C PRO A 7 -20.09 -15.61 12.42
N THR A 8 -20.36 -14.59 11.62
CA THR A 8 -20.45 -14.76 10.17
C THR A 8 -19.11 -15.24 9.65
N THR A 9 -19.12 -16.24 8.79
CA THR A 9 -17.91 -16.80 8.18
C THR A 9 -18.03 -16.81 6.65
N VAL A 10 -16.91 -16.74 5.98
CA VAL A 10 -16.80 -16.93 4.53
C VAL A 10 -15.81 -18.05 4.24
N ASP A 11 -16.10 -18.87 3.23
CA ASP A 11 -15.17 -19.88 2.73
C ASP A 11 -13.93 -19.22 2.13
N ARG A 12 -12.75 -19.69 2.54
CA ARG A 12 -11.45 -19.17 2.11
C ARG A 12 -11.30 -19.14 0.60
N GLN A 13 -11.68 -20.20 -0.10
CA GLN A 13 -11.54 -20.28 -1.55
C GLN A 13 -12.48 -19.32 -2.26
N HIS A 14 -13.66 -19.08 -1.68
CA HIS A 14 -14.58 -18.07 -2.20
C HIS A 14 -14.01 -16.67 -2.06
N LEU A 15 -13.44 -16.34 -0.90
CA LEU A 15 -12.80 -15.05 -0.65
C LEU A 15 -11.60 -14.80 -1.56
N ILE A 16 -10.72 -15.81 -1.76
CA ILE A 16 -9.56 -15.71 -2.65
C ILE A 16 -9.98 -15.49 -4.10
N ARG A 17 -11.00 -16.20 -4.59
CA ARG A 17 -11.52 -15.97 -5.95
C ARG A 17 -12.06 -14.56 -6.11
N PHE A 18 -12.86 -14.10 -5.16
CA PHE A 18 -13.36 -12.73 -5.18
C PHE A 18 -12.22 -11.70 -5.25
N LEU A 19 -11.19 -11.83 -4.40
CA LEU A 19 -10.03 -10.92 -4.40
C LEU A 19 -9.23 -10.99 -5.71
N ALA A 20 -9.08 -12.17 -6.31
CA ALA A 20 -8.39 -12.34 -7.58
C ALA A 20 -9.13 -11.64 -8.73
N ASP A 21 -10.46 -11.73 -8.74
CA ASP A 21 -11.31 -11.06 -9.72
C ASP A 21 -11.36 -9.54 -9.50
N GLU A 22 -11.56 -9.09 -8.26
CA GLU A 22 -11.63 -7.67 -7.90
C GLU A 22 -10.34 -6.93 -8.26
N LEU A 23 -9.19 -7.53 -7.92
CA LEU A 23 -7.89 -6.92 -8.16
C LEU A 23 -7.29 -7.27 -9.53
N ASN A 24 -8.02 -7.98 -10.41
CA ASN A 24 -7.54 -8.39 -11.73
C ASN A 24 -6.16 -9.08 -11.69
N VAL A 25 -5.91 -9.93 -10.68
CA VAL A 25 -4.58 -10.52 -10.41
C VAL A 25 -3.98 -11.21 -11.61
N SER A 26 -4.80 -11.90 -12.43
CA SER A 26 -4.33 -12.62 -13.61
C SER A 26 -3.81 -11.73 -14.74
N LEU A 27 -4.14 -10.44 -14.74
CA LEU A 27 -3.76 -9.47 -15.78
C LEU A 27 -2.48 -8.72 -15.42
N ILE A 28 -2.02 -8.80 -14.17
CA ILE A 28 -0.92 -7.98 -13.65
C ILE A 28 0.29 -8.86 -13.35
N ARG A 29 1.40 -8.58 -14.05
CA ARG A 29 2.67 -9.25 -13.80
C ARG A 29 3.37 -8.60 -12.62
N ASP A 30 3.76 -9.41 -11.64
CA ASP A 30 4.34 -8.92 -10.39
C ASP A 30 5.67 -9.60 -10.04
N TYR A 31 6.33 -9.07 -9.00
CA TYR A 31 7.59 -9.56 -8.45
C TYR A 31 7.41 -10.60 -7.34
N CYS A 32 6.17 -10.81 -6.89
CA CYS A 32 5.82 -11.79 -5.86
C CYS A 32 4.50 -12.48 -6.20
N PRO A 33 4.20 -13.65 -5.59
CA PRO A 33 2.89 -14.28 -5.73
C PRO A 33 1.80 -13.42 -5.07
N ASN A 34 0.77 -13.06 -5.84
CA ASN A 34 -0.44 -12.42 -5.33
C ASN A 34 -1.48 -13.47 -4.97
N GLY A 35 -2.16 -13.29 -3.84
CA GLY A 35 -3.12 -14.23 -3.28
C GLY A 35 -2.60 -14.96 -2.04
N MET A 36 -2.97 -16.23 -1.90
CA MET A 36 -2.59 -17.03 -0.73
C MET A 36 -1.11 -17.45 -0.78
N GLN A 37 -0.36 -17.07 0.23
CA GLN A 37 1.05 -17.43 0.40
C GLN A 37 1.29 -18.47 1.50
N VAL A 38 0.45 -18.49 2.54
CA VAL A 38 0.45 -19.52 3.60
C VAL A 38 -0.99 -19.93 3.85
N GLU A 39 -1.24 -21.23 3.83
CA GLU A 39 -2.56 -21.80 4.06
C GLU A 39 -2.80 -22.04 5.56
N GLY A 40 -3.97 -21.61 6.06
CA GLY A 40 -4.49 -21.83 7.40
C GLY A 40 -5.92 -22.37 7.36
N THR A 41 -6.79 -21.87 8.25
CA THR A 41 -8.19 -22.33 8.35
C THR A 41 -9.00 -22.08 7.08
N SER A 42 -9.97 -22.95 6.81
CA SER A 42 -10.86 -22.85 5.64
C SER A 42 -12.03 -21.89 5.81
N GLN A 43 -12.39 -21.55 7.05
CA GLN A 43 -13.47 -20.62 7.37
C GLN A 43 -12.89 -19.34 7.96
N ILE A 44 -13.25 -18.20 7.40
CA ILE A 44 -12.72 -16.89 7.79
C ILE A 44 -13.85 -16.06 8.41
N SER A 45 -13.65 -15.62 9.64
CA SER A 45 -14.56 -14.72 10.37
C SER A 45 -13.87 -13.41 10.76
N ARG A 46 -12.53 -13.44 10.90
CA ARG A 46 -11.74 -12.27 11.32
C ARG A 46 -10.48 -12.12 10.49
N ILE A 47 -10.34 -10.96 9.87
CA ILE A 47 -9.15 -10.55 9.13
C ILE A 47 -8.42 -9.48 9.94
N VAL A 48 -7.12 -9.68 10.15
CA VAL A 48 -6.20 -8.61 10.52
C VAL A 48 -5.45 -8.19 9.26
N SER A 49 -5.37 -6.89 9.00
CA SER A 49 -4.57 -6.37 7.89
C SER A 49 -3.46 -5.44 8.35
N GLY A 50 -2.46 -5.27 7.52
CA GLY A 50 -1.35 -4.34 7.70
C GLY A 50 -0.49 -4.28 6.44
N VAL A 51 0.47 -3.37 6.38
CA VAL A 51 1.27 -3.18 5.17
C VAL A 51 2.16 -4.38 4.90
N THR A 52 2.97 -4.80 5.86
CA THR A 52 4.02 -5.82 5.69
C THR A 52 3.84 -6.97 6.67
N ALA A 53 3.94 -8.24 6.20
CA ALA A 53 3.89 -9.45 7.02
C ALA A 53 5.13 -9.58 7.92
N SER A 54 5.34 -8.60 8.80
CA SER A 54 6.41 -8.58 9.80
C SER A 54 6.10 -9.53 10.96
N GLN A 55 7.11 -9.88 11.77
CA GLN A 55 6.89 -10.67 12.98
C GLN A 55 5.92 -9.95 13.93
N ALA A 56 6.07 -8.63 14.08
CA ALA A 56 5.21 -7.83 14.96
C ALA A 56 3.74 -7.89 14.53
N LEU A 57 3.45 -7.78 13.23
CA LEU A 57 2.08 -7.87 12.71
C LEU A 57 1.49 -9.29 12.90
N ILE A 58 2.31 -10.34 12.69
CA ILE A 58 1.89 -11.73 12.93
C ILE A 58 1.51 -11.94 14.39
N GLU A 59 2.32 -11.47 15.35
CA GLU A 59 2.01 -11.61 16.77
C GLU A 59 0.71 -10.85 17.15
N LYS A 60 0.47 -9.68 16.54
CA LYS A 60 -0.80 -8.97 16.71
C LYS A 60 -1.99 -9.74 16.14
N ALA A 61 -1.83 -10.37 14.97
CA ALA A 61 -2.87 -11.21 14.39
C ALA A 61 -3.20 -12.43 15.31
N ILE A 62 -2.19 -13.04 15.91
CA ILE A 62 -2.34 -14.14 16.88
C ILE A 62 -3.07 -13.65 18.16
N GLU A 63 -2.64 -12.53 18.75
CA GLU A 63 -3.28 -11.91 19.93
C GLU A 63 -4.77 -11.65 19.67
N LEU A 64 -5.10 -11.17 18.48
CA LEU A 64 -6.46 -10.85 18.05
C LEU A 64 -7.23 -12.07 17.55
N LYS A 65 -6.63 -13.27 17.54
CA LYS A 65 -7.23 -14.52 17.05
C LYS A 65 -7.76 -14.39 15.63
N ALA A 66 -6.94 -13.84 14.76
CA ALA A 66 -7.27 -13.70 13.35
C ALA A 66 -7.24 -15.05 12.64
N ASP A 67 -8.17 -15.26 11.71
CA ASP A 67 -8.18 -16.39 10.79
C ASP A 67 -7.28 -16.13 9.58
N THR A 68 -7.10 -14.84 9.26
CA THR A 68 -6.37 -14.40 8.08
C THR A 68 -5.59 -13.13 8.38
N LEU A 69 -4.34 -13.12 7.94
CA LEU A 69 -3.49 -11.94 7.83
C LEU A 69 -3.48 -11.48 6.36
N LEU A 70 -4.01 -10.28 6.11
CA LEU A 70 -4.09 -9.66 4.78
C LEU A 70 -3.06 -8.54 4.70
N VAL A 71 -2.11 -8.64 3.76
CA VAL A 71 -1.01 -7.68 3.64
C VAL A 71 -0.78 -7.21 2.21
N HIS A 72 -0.10 -6.08 2.08
CA HIS A 72 0.47 -5.61 0.82
C HIS A 72 1.80 -6.31 0.54
N HIS A 73 2.72 -6.31 1.47
CA HIS A 73 4.02 -6.98 1.37
C HIS A 73 4.04 -8.33 2.09
N GLY A 74 3.98 -9.40 1.32
CA GLY A 74 4.13 -10.77 1.80
C GLY A 74 5.56 -11.28 1.69
N TYR A 75 5.69 -12.52 1.20
CA TYR A 75 6.94 -13.26 1.04
C TYR A 75 7.10 -13.74 -0.41
N PHE A 76 8.20 -14.46 -0.67
CA PHE A 76 8.50 -15.14 -1.95
C PHE A 76 8.75 -14.16 -3.11
N TRP A 77 9.45 -13.08 -2.82
CA TRP A 77 9.86 -12.09 -3.82
C TRP A 77 10.80 -12.70 -4.86
N ARG A 78 10.72 -12.20 -6.10
CA ARG A 78 11.66 -12.58 -7.16
C ARG A 78 13.09 -12.26 -6.71
N GLY A 79 13.97 -13.27 -6.81
CA GLY A 79 15.37 -13.17 -6.35
C GLY A 79 15.57 -13.52 -4.88
N GLU A 80 14.50 -13.65 -4.09
CA GLU A 80 14.60 -14.17 -2.73
C GLU A 80 14.85 -15.69 -2.76
N THR A 81 15.63 -16.20 -1.77
CA THR A 81 15.80 -17.65 -1.63
C THR A 81 14.46 -18.35 -1.40
N SER A 82 14.22 -19.45 -2.13
CA SER A 82 13.04 -20.30 -1.93
C SER A 82 13.05 -21.06 -0.60
N SER A 83 14.24 -21.17 0.05
CA SER A 83 14.39 -21.89 1.31
C SER A 83 13.71 -21.15 2.47
N ILE A 84 12.92 -21.91 3.26
CA ILE A 84 12.26 -21.40 4.46
C ILE A 84 13.23 -21.52 5.66
N THR A 85 14.12 -20.53 5.80
CA THR A 85 15.14 -20.47 6.85
C THR A 85 15.14 -19.11 7.54
N GLY A 86 15.89 -18.94 8.62
CA GLY A 86 16.10 -17.65 9.30
C GLY A 86 14.81 -16.95 9.72
N ILE A 87 14.67 -15.70 9.34
CA ILE A 87 13.49 -14.85 9.66
C ILE A 87 12.23 -15.40 8.98
N LYS A 88 12.30 -15.79 7.69
CA LYS A 88 11.19 -16.38 6.95
C LYS A 88 10.64 -17.62 7.67
N ARG A 89 11.55 -18.52 8.12
CA ARG A 89 11.13 -19.70 8.91
C ARG A 89 10.38 -19.32 10.20
N LYS A 90 10.88 -18.31 10.92
CA LYS A 90 10.22 -17.86 12.16
C LYS A 90 8.80 -17.38 11.90
N ARG A 91 8.62 -16.53 10.89
CA ARG A 91 7.33 -15.96 10.52
C ARG A 91 6.34 -17.00 10.01
N VAL A 92 6.75 -17.83 9.03
CA VAL A 92 5.92 -18.90 8.47
C VAL A 92 5.51 -19.92 9.54
N LYS A 93 6.45 -20.30 10.43
CA LYS A 93 6.17 -21.19 11.55
C LYS A 93 5.01 -20.68 12.43
N ARG A 94 5.04 -19.37 12.79
CA ARG A 94 3.99 -18.77 13.63
C ARG A 94 2.62 -18.78 12.95
N LEU A 95 2.55 -18.51 11.65
CA LEU A 95 1.31 -18.58 10.88
C LEU A 95 0.75 -20.01 10.89
N LEU A 96 1.60 -21.02 10.59
CA LEU A 96 1.20 -22.43 10.57
C LEU A 96 0.79 -22.98 11.95
N GLU A 97 1.49 -22.59 13.03
CA GLU A 97 1.16 -23.01 14.41
C GLU A 97 -0.21 -22.51 14.87
N HIS A 98 -0.72 -21.44 14.26
CA HIS A 98 -1.99 -20.80 14.63
C HIS A 98 -3.06 -20.91 13.55
N ASP A 99 -2.84 -21.72 12.51
CA ASP A 99 -3.76 -21.90 11.37
C ASP A 99 -4.21 -20.58 10.71
N ILE A 100 -3.30 -19.58 10.67
CA ILE A 100 -3.58 -18.26 10.08
C ILE A 100 -3.21 -18.27 8.60
N ASN A 101 -4.18 -17.95 7.74
CA ASN A 101 -3.91 -17.69 6.32
C ASN A 101 -3.06 -16.42 6.14
N LEU A 102 -2.09 -16.45 5.23
CA LEU A 102 -1.43 -15.24 4.74
C LEU A 102 -1.88 -14.96 3.31
N LEU A 103 -2.57 -13.85 3.11
CA LEU A 103 -2.94 -13.32 1.81
C LEU A 103 -2.13 -12.05 1.55
N ALA A 104 -1.49 -11.96 0.39
CA ALA A 104 -0.72 -10.80 -0.02
C ALA A 104 -1.16 -10.31 -1.40
N TYR A 105 -1.35 -9.00 -1.56
CA TYR A 105 -1.67 -8.36 -2.84
C TYR A 105 -0.83 -7.09 -3.00
N HIS A 106 0.11 -7.13 -3.96
CA HIS A 106 1.10 -6.09 -4.23
C HIS A 106 0.67 -5.22 -5.42
N LEU A 107 1.32 -5.29 -6.58
CA LEU A 107 0.98 -4.45 -7.74
C LEU A 107 -0.50 -4.50 -8.17
N PRO A 108 -1.23 -5.63 -8.06
CA PRO A 108 -2.67 -5.62 -8.31
C PRO A 108 -3.45 -4.67 -7.41
N LEU A 109 -3.02 -4.53 -6.15
CA LEU A 109 -3.62 -3.54 -5.25
C LEU A 109 -3.18 -2.13 -5.63
N ASP A 110 -1.89 -1.88 -5.96
CA ASP A 110 -1.43 -0.54 -6.34
C ASP A 110 -2.15 0.02 -7.55
N GLN A 111 -2.43 -0.84 -8.53
CA GLN A 111 -3.11 -0.46 -9.78
C GLN A 111 -4.62 -0.27 -9.63
N HIS A 112 -5.23 -0.75 -8.53
CA HIS A 112 -6.68 -0.70 -8.43
C HIS A 112 -7.20 0.75 -8.36
N PRO A 113 -8.14 1.16 -9.25
CA PRO A 113 -8.50 2.58 -9.43
C PRO A 113 -9.25 3.19 -8.23
N GLU A 114 -9.80 2.36 -7.34
CA GLU A 114 -10.56 2.82 -6.18
C GLU A 114 -9.92 2.39 -4.85
N LEU A 115 -9.53 1.12 -4.73
CA LEU A 115 -8.98 0.55 -3.49
C LEU A 115 -7.46 0.65 -3.41
N GLY A 116 -6.79 0.92 -4.53
CA GLY A 116 -5.34 0.91 -4.64
C GLY A 116 -4.63 1.93 -3.76
N ASN A 117 -3.38 1.65 -3.42
CA ASN A 117 -2.57 2.55 -2.60
C ASN A 117 -2.51 3.97 -3.20
N ASN A 118 -2.28 4.08 -4.51
CA ASN A 118 -2.23 5.37 -5.20
C ASN A 118 -3.57 6.13 -5.16
N ALA A 119 -4.69 5.42 -5.42
CA ALA A 119 -6.02 5.99 -5.37
C ALA A 119 -6.38 6.48 -3.96
N GLN A 120 -6.11 5.67 -2.96
CA GLN A 120 -6.39 5.97 -1.57
C GLN A 120 -5.49 7.08 -1.02
N LEU A 121 -4.20 7.07 -1.36
CA LEU A 121 -3.29 8.16 -0.99
C LEU A 121 -3.77 9.50 -1.59
N GLY A 122 -4.15 9.50 -2.87
CA GLY A 122 -4.72 10.70 -3.50
C GLY A 122 -5.95 11.22 -2.75
N ARG A 123 -6.87 10.34 -2.32
CA ARG A 123 -8.04 10.73 -1.49
C ARG A 123 -7.65 11.30 -0.14
N VAL A 124 -6.69 10.68 0.56
CA VAL A 124 -6.19 11.15 1.86
C VAL A 124 -5.55 12.53 1.76
N LEU A 125 -4.82 12.78 0.68
CA LEU A 125 -4.16 14.06 0.42
C LEU A 125 -5.08 15.10 -0.24
N GLY A 126 -6.30 14.72 -0.62
CA GLY A 126 -7.26 15.62 -1.27
C GLY A 126 -6.92 15.93 -2.72
N PHE A 127 -6.17 15.06 -3.39
CA PHE A 127 -5.81 15.23 -4.81
C PHE A 127 -7.00 14.90 -5.72
N THR A 128 -7.14 15.68 -6.79
CA THR A 128 -8.08 15.43 -7.88
C THR A 128 -7.33 14.81 -9.05
N PRO A 129 -7.51 13.49 -9.33
CA PRO A 129 -6.82 12.81 -10.41
C PRO A 129 -7.18 13.39 -11.78
N SER A 130 -6.19 13.48 -12.69
CA SER A 130 -6.37 13.95 -14.07
C SER A 130 -5.76 13.03 -15.12
N GLY A 131 -4.99 12.01 -14.72
CA GLY A 131 -4.34 11.08 -15.63
C GLY A 131 -3.34 10.16 -14.94
N HIS A 132 -2.56 9.45 -15.75
CA HIS A 132 -1.56 8.49 -15.32
C HIS A 132 -0.27 8.64 -16.13
N PHE A 133 0.84 8.10 -15.63
CA PHE A 133 2.12 8.03 -16.33
C PHE A 133 2.92 6.78 -15.94
N GLY A 134 4.02 6.57 -16.67
CA GLY A 134 4.96 5.48 -16.40
C GLY A 134 4.46 4.09 -16.78
N GLU A 135 5.29 3.09 -16.46
CA GLU A 135 4.99 1.70 -16.79
C GLU A 135 3.72 1.24 -16.09
N HIS A 136 2.86 0.51 -16.81
CA HIS A 136 1.57 0.01 -16.31
C HIS A 136 0.61 1.07 -15.75
N ASN A 137 0.82 2.36 -16.07
CA ASN A 137 0.03 3.47 -15.53
C ASN A 137 0.02 3.55 -13.99
N LEU A 138 1.10 3.14 -13.35
CA LEU A 138 1.22 3.15 -11.89
C LEU A 138 1.33 4.57 -11.33
N GLY A 139 2.00 5.48 -12.05
CA GLY A 139 2.07 6.90 -11.67
C GLY A 139 0.75 7.61 -11.94
N TRP A 140 0.31 8.40 -10.99
CA TRP A 140 -0.90 9.21 -11.07
C TRP A 140 -0.56 10.68 -11.25
N LEU A 141 -1.38 11.39 -12.02
CA LEU A 141 -1.33 12.84 -12.21
C LEU A 141 -2.58 13.49 -11.63
N GLY A 142 -2.44 14.68 -11.11
CA GLY A 142 -3.58 15.44 -10.60
C GLY A 142 -3.22 16.82 -10.11
N THR A 143 -4.17 17.42 -9.42
CA THR A 143 -4.07 18.74 -8.80
C THR A 143 -4.59 18.68 -7.37
N LEU A 144 -4.31 19.71 -6.59
CA LEU A 144 -4.93 19.92 -5.28
C LEU A 144 -5.78 21.21 -5.36
N ASP A 145 -7.09 21.06 -5.27
CA ASP A 145 -8.00 22.20 -5.26
C ASP A 145 -8.13 22.80 -3.85
N ASN A 146 -7.04 23.44 -3.42
CA ASN A 146 -6.98 24.17 -2.16
C ASN A 146 -6.26 25.50 -2.35
N PRO A 147 -6.96 26.64 -2.34
CA PRO A 147 -6.38 27.95 -2.59
C PRO A 147 -5.33 28.40 -1.55
N ALA A 148 -5.26 27.72 -0.40
CA ALA A 148 -4.25 27.99 0.62
C ALA A 148 -2.91 27.27 0.36
N ILE A 149 -2.87 26.34 -0.62
CA ILE A 149 -1.67 25.54 -0.96
C ILE A 149 -1.29 25.83 -2.40
N THR A 150 -0.35 26.75 -2.58
CA THR A 150 0.07 27.25 -3.89
C THR A 150 1.55 26.99 -4.19
N THR A 151 2.31 26.51 -3.20
CA THR A 151 3.72 26.18 -3.34
C THR A 151 4.02 24.75 -2.89
N VAL A 152 5.16 24.23 -3.33
CA VAL A 152 5.63 22.88 -2.97
C VAL A 152 5.88 22.78 -1.46
N GLY A 153 6.40 23.81 -0.82
CA GLY A 153 6.61 23.81 0.63
C GLY A 153 5.30 23.72 1.43
N GLN A 154 4.25 24.40 0.96
CA GLN A 154 2.92 24.29 1.56
C GLN A 154 2.31 22.90 1.33
N LEU A 155 2.53 22.29 0.16
CA LEU A 155 2.14 20.89 -0.09
C LEU A 155 2.89 19.95 0.85
N ALA A 156 4.20 20.11 1.05
CA ALA A 156 4.98 19.28 1.96
C ALA A 156 4.43 19.35 3.40
N ALA A 157 4.09 20.54 3.89
CA ALA A 157 3.47 20.72 5.21
C ALA A 157 2.07 20.10 5.30
N HIS A 158 1.29 20.13 4.22
CA HIS A 158 -0.01 19.46 4.13
C HIS A 158 0.14 17.94 4.21
N ILE A 159 1.10 17.38 3.48
CA ILE A 159 1.41 15.94 3.48
C ILE A 159 1.92 15.50 4.86
N GLU A 160 2.82 16.27 5.48
CA GLU A 160 3.31 15.98 6.84
C GLU A 160 2.15 15.80 7.81
N LYS A 161 1.20 16.72 7.79
CA LYS A 161 0.03 16.65 8.65
C LYS A 161 -0.88 15.46 8.34
N ALA A 162 -1.08 15.13 7.06
CA ALA A 162 -1.97 14.06 6.62
C ALA A 162 -1.40 12.66 6.91
N LEU A 163 -0.08 12.50 6.74
CA LEU A 163 0.61 11.21 6.91
C LEU A 163 1.21 11.02 8.30
N ASP A 164 1.20 12.07 9.15
CA ASP A 164 1.92 12.13 10.42
C ASP A 164 3.42 11.83 10.26
N ARG A 165 4.00 12.34 9.16
CA ARG A 165 5.38 12.11 8.77
C ARG A 165 5.90 13.26 7.92
N GLN A 166 7.03 13.85 8.32
CA GLN A 166 7.70 14.88 7.53
C GLN A 166 8.30 14.30 6.25
N PRO A 167 7.87 14.76 5.05
CA PRO A 167 8.50 14.35 3.81
C PRO A 167 9.88 15.00 3.64
N LEU A 168 10.81 14.27 3.01
CA LEU A 168 12.06 14.87 2.55
C LEU A 168 11.81 15.63 1.23
N LEU A 169 11.91 16.95 1.28
CA LEU A 169 11.76 17.81 0.12
C LEU A 169 13.12 18.02 -0.58
N ILE A 170 13.15 17.75 -1.88
CA ILE A 170 14.22 18.14 -2.80
C ILE A 170 13.65 19.18 -3.77
N GLY A 171 14.30 20.32 -3.91
CA GLY A 171 13.85 21.42 -4.75
C GLY A 171 13.58 22.71 -3.96
N ASP A 172 12.99 23.69 -4.64
CA ASP A 172 12.65 24.98 -4.04
C ASP A 172 11.26 24.91 -3.36
N PRO A 173 11.15 25.16 -2.04
CA PRO A 173 9.86 25.16 -1.37
C PRO A 173 8.90 26.26 -1.85
N ASP A 174 9.43 27.34 -2.44
CA ASP A 174 8.61 28.43 -2.97
C ASP A 174 8.18 28.20 -4.42
N GLN A 175 8.61 27.09 -5.05
CA GLN A 175 8.19 26.71 -6.40
C GLN A 175 6.66 26.62 -6.48
N PRO A 176 6.04 27.25 -7.52
CA PRO A 176 4.60 27.18 -7.73
C PRO A 176 4.11 25.74 -7.93
N LEU A 177 3.03 25.40 -7.24
CA LEU A 177 2.36 24.11 -7.37
C LEU A 177 1.38 24.14 -8.55
N ASN A 178 1.60 23.24 -9.51
CA ASN A 178 0.73 23.06 -10.67
C ASN A 178 0.26 21.61 -10.76
N VAL A 179 0.87 20.80 -11.60
CA VAL A 179 0.57 19.38 -11.74
C VAL A 179 1.36 18.57 -10.71
N ILE A 180 0.67 17.75 -9.96
CA ILE A 180 1.24 16.82 -8.98
C ILE A 180 1.31 15.45 -9.62
N GLY A 181 2.49 14.81 -9.59
CA GLY A 181 2.64 13.38 -9.87
C GLY A 181 2.81 12.61 -8.56
N TRP A 182 2.25 11.41 -8.45
CA TRP A 182 2.52 10.54 -7.30
C TRP A 182 2.51 9.06 -7.66
N CYS A 183 3.31 8.30 -6.93
CA CYS A 183 3.30 6.85 -6.91
C CYS A 183 3.80 6.37 -5.55
N THR A 184 3.04 5.49 -4.88
CA THR A 184 3.35 4.97 -3.54
C THR A 184 4.58 4.07 -3.56
N GLY A 185 5.16 3.81 -2.39
CA GLY A 185 6.25 2.86 -2.21
C GLY A 185 7.58 3.29 -2.83
N ALA A 186 8.34 2.32 -3.34
CA ALA A 186 9.67 2.53 -3.92
C ALA A 186 9.61 2.89 -5.42
N ALA A 187 8.95 3.98 -5.76
CA ALA A 187 8.76 4.43 -7.14
C ALA A 187 9.64 5.66 -7.51
N GLN A 188 10.74 5.88 -6.79
CA GLN A 188 11.67 6.99 -7.04
C GLN A 188 12.26 6.99 -8.44
N ASP A 189 12.44 5.81 -9.04
CA ASP A 189 13.01 5.67 -10.38
C ASP A 189 12.07 6.13 -11.51
N MET A 190 10.78 6.36 -11.20
CA MET A 190 9.79 6.89 -12.14
C MET A 190 9.87 8.41 -12.30
N ILE A 191 10.84 9.08 -11.67
CA ILE A 191 10.99 10.56 -11.78
C ILE A 191 11.14 11.02 -13.21
N GLY A 192 11.87 10.29 -14.07
CA GLY A 192 12.01 10.61 -15.49
C GLY A 192 10.67 10.62 -16.24
N ASP A 193 9.81 9.66 -15.96
CA ASP A 193 8.45 9.58 -16.52
C ASP A 193 7.57 10.73 -16.01
N ALA A 194 7.68 11.07 -14.72
CA ALA A 194 6.96 12.19 -14.12
C ALA A 194 7.39 13.54 -14.75
N VAL A 195 8.68 13.73 -15.01
CA VAL A 195 9.21 14.90 -15.74
C VAL A 195 8.62 14.99 -17.14
N GLN A 196 8.60 13.89 -17.89
CA GLN A 196 7.99 13.84 -19.21
C GLN A 196 6.48 14.13 -19.19
N ALA A 197 5.79 13.75 -18.12
CA ALA A 197 4.38 14.04 -17.92
C ALA A 197 4.11 15.51 -17.51
N GLY A 198 5.15 16.33 -17.30
CA GLY A 198 5.04 17.76 -17.05
C GLY A 198 4.64 18.14 -15.62
N VAL A 199 5.00 17.33 -14.64
CA VAL A 199 4.70 17.62 -13.23
C VAL A 199 5.56 18.77 -12.70
N SER A 200 5.03 19.56 -11.77
CA SER A 200 5.81 20.53 -10.98
C SER A 200 6.45 19.88 -9.75
N VAL A 201 5.84 18.83 -9.24
CA VAL A 201 6.32 18.05 -8.11
C VAL A 201 5.98 16.57 -8.32
N TYR A 202 6.94 15.69 -7.97
CA TYR A 202 6.70 14.26 -7.92
C TYR A 202 6.85 13.74 -6.49
N LEU A 203 5.90 12.92 -6.06
CA LEU A 203 5.79 12.38 -4.72
C LEU A 203 5.89 10.86 -4.79
N SER A 204 6.78 10.27 -3.97
CA SER A 204 6.89 8.82 -3.80
C SER A 204 7.22 8.46 -2.35
N GLY A 205 7.27 7.17 -2.04
CA GLY A 205 7.63 6.71 -0.70
C GLY A 205 9.11 6.86 -0.41
N GLU A 206 9.97 6.46 -1.35
CA GLU A 206 11.43 6.43 -1.17
C GLU A 206 12.15 7.46 -2.04
N ILE A 207 13.47 7.55 -1.86
CA ILE A 207 14.38 8.37 -2.65
C ILE A 207 15.74 7.68 -2.77
N SER A 208 16.41 7.87 -3.91
CA SER A 208 17.78 7.43 -4.14
C SER A 208 18.70 8.60 -4.52
N GLU A 209 20.00 8.38 -4.50
CA GLU A 209 20.97 9.43 -4.86
C GLU A 209 20.75 9.98 -6.27
N PRO A 210 20.54 9.14 -7.32
CA PRO A 210 20.24 9.64 -8.67
C PRO A 210 18.98 10.49 -8.73
N THR A 211 17.93 10.13 -8.00
CA THR A 211 16.67 10.89 -7.96
C THR A 211 16.85 12.34 -7.57
N VAL A 212 17.79 12.63 -6.66
CA VAL A 212 18.12 14.00 -6.23
C VAL A 212 18.68 14.83 -7.39
N HIS A 213 19.56 14.25 -8.18
CA HIS A 213 20.16 14.92 -9.34
C HIS A 213 19.11 15.14 -10.44
N GLU A 214 18.34 14.11 -10.76
CA GLU A 214 17.28 14.21 -11.77
C GLU A 214 16.23 15.25 -11.41
N ALA A 215 15.81 15.32 -10.16
CA ALA A 215 14.87 16.33 -9.67
C ALA A 215 15.43 17.75 -9.89
N ARG A 216 16.66 18.00 -9.43
CA ARG A 216 17.31 19.31 -9.50
C ARG A 216 17.58 19.76 -10.94
N GLU A 217 18.11 18.87 -11.77
CA GLU A 217 18.51 19.18 -13.14
C GLU A 217 17.30 19.43 -14.06
N ASN A 218 16.16 18.79 -13.76
CA ASN A 218 14.91 19.00 -14.49
C ASN A 218 14.03 20.11 -13.88
N GLY A 219 14.42 20.71 -12.75
CA GLY A 219 13.63 21.75 -12.09
C GLY A 219 12.28 21.27 -11.56
N VAL A 220 12.14 19.97 -11.29
CA VAL A 220 10.96 19.34 -10.68
C VAL A 220 11.24 19.12 -9.20
N ALA A 221 10.33 19.54 -8.34
CA ALA A 221 10.43 19.21 -6.92
C ALA A 221 10.14 17.74 -6.67
N TYR A 222 10.77 17.15 -5.63
CA TYR A 222 10.55 15.78 -5.24
C TYR A 222 10.22 15.68 -3.74
N LEU A 223 9.24 14.83 -3.38
CA LEU A 223 8.84 14.58 -2.01
C LEU A 223 8.94 13.08 -1.70
N ALA A 224 9.89 12.69 -0.84
CA ALA A 224 9.94 11.32 -0.29
C ALA A 224 9.10 11.27 0.99
N CYS A 225 7.97 10.57 0.92
CA CYS A 225 6.91 10.63 1.94
C CYS A 225 6.88 9.43 2.87
N GLY A 226 7.76 8.43 2.66
CA GLY A 226 7.82 7.17 3.37
C GLY A 226 7.11 6.04 2.63
N HIS A 227 7.82 4.94 2.41
CA HIS A 227 7.29 3.75 1.73
C HIS A 227 6.06 3.24 2.47
N HIS A 228 6.23 2.88 3.74
CA HIS A 228 5.15 2.40 4.59
C HIS A 228 4.01 3.43 4.71
N ALA A 229 4.34 4.69 4.94
CA ALA A 229 3.36 5.74 5.15
C ALA A 229 2.46 5.97 3.93
N THR A 230 2.97 5.76 2.72
CA THR A 230 2.21 5.91 1.47
C THR A 230 1.35 4.68 1.13
N GLU A 231 1.62 3.51 1.74
CA GLU A 231 0.96 2.24 1.39
C GLU A 231 0.01 1.69 2.48
N ARG A 232 -0.28 2.48 3.51
CA ARG A 232 -1.21 2.07 4.59
C ARG A 232 -2.66 1.96 4.13
N TYR A 233 -3.06 2.69 3.11
CA TYR A 233 -4.46 2.99 2.82
C TYR A 233 -5.13 1.96 1.92
N GLY A 234 -4.41 1.39 0.96
CA GLY A 234 -4.96 0.40 0.02
C GLY A 234 -5.37 -0.89 0.73
N ILE A 235 -4.46 -1.45 1.53
CA ILE A 235 -4.75 -2.69 2.25
C ILE A 235 -5.85 -2.52 3.30
N GLN A 236 -5.96 -1.34 3.91
CA GLN A 236 -7.05 -0.99 4.81
C GLN A 236 -8.39 -0.90 4.08
N ALA A 237 -8.42 -0.26 2.91
CA ALA A 237 -9.61 -0.17 2.08
C ALA A 237 -10.07 -1.56 1.61
N LEU A 238 -9.13 -2.42 1.20
CA LEU A 238 -9.43 -3.79 0.79
C LEU A 238 -10.02 -4.62 1.93
N GLY A 239 -9.46 -4.53 3.13
CA GLY A 239 -9.99 -5.21 4.31
C GLY A 239 -11.39 -4.71 4.70
N ASN A 240 -11.65 -3.42 4.60
CA ASN A 240 -12.97 -2.82 4.85
C ASN A 240 -14.01 -3.32 3.83
N LEU A 241 -13.65 -3.40 2.54
CA LEU A 241 -14.52 -3.98 1.51
C LEU A 241 -14.94 -5.42 1.86
N LEU A 242 -13.99 -6.25 2.33
CA LEU A 242 -14.29 -7.64 2.71
C LEU A 242 -15.21 -7.70 3.91
N ALA A 243 -14.99 -6.86 4.92
CA ALA A 243 -15.86 -6.76 6.10
C ALA A 243 -17.29 -6.37 5.72
N GLU A 244 -17.45 -5.37 4.88
CA GLU A 244 -18.75 -4.91 4.40
C GLU A 244 -19.46 -5.99 3.56
N LYS A 245 -18.74 -6.59 2.62
CA LYS A 245 -19.31 -7.58 1.68
C LYS A 245 -19.76 -8.87 2.36
N TYR A 246 -18.98 -9.36 3.32
CA TYR A 246 -19.20 -10.69 3.92
C TYR A 246 -19.70 -10.65 5.35
N GLY A 247 -19.80 -9.48 5.97
CA GLY A 247 -20.20 -9.33 7.37
C GLY A 247 -19.20 -9.94 8.36
N ILE A 248 -17.93 -10.04 7.98
CA ILE A 248 -16.84 -10.53 8.81
C ILE A 248 -16.11 -9.38 9.51
N GLU A 249 -15.34 -9.69 10.54
CA GLU A 249 -14.57 -8.68 11.27
C GLU A 249 -13.28 -8.33 10.52
N HIS A 250 -12.97 -7.04 10.42
CA HIS A 250 -11.69 -6.54 9.91
C HIS A 250 -11.06 -5.57 10.90
N ILE A 251 -9.76 -5.74 11.15
CA ILE A 251 -8.95 -4.88 12.02
C ILE A 251 -7.66 -4.53 11.28
N PHE A 252 -7.46 -3.25 10.99
CA PHE A 252 -6.18 -2.76 10.48
C PHE A 252 -5.22 -2.50 11.64
N ILE A 253 -3.98 -2.98 11.53
CA ILE A 253 -2.90 -2.76 12.50
C ILE A 253 -1.75 -2.05 11.79
N ASP A 254 -1.47 -0.85 12.25
CA ASP A 254 -0.31 -0.09 11.82
C ASP A 254 0.90 -0.50 12.66
N ILE A 255 1.90 -1.10 12.03
CA ILE A 255 3.19 -1.39 12.66
C ILE A 255 4.15 -0.31 12.18
N ASP A 256 4.53 0.57 13.06
CA ASP A 256 5.40 1.71 12.75
C ASP A 256 6.65 1.30 11.98
N ASN A 257 6.92 2.03 10.90
CA ASN A 257 8.09 1.88 10.06
C ASN A 257 8.55 3.27 9.61
N PRO A 258 9.79 3.68 9.95
CA PRO A 258 10.30 5.01 9.61
C PRO A 258 10.64 5.22 8.12
N VAL A 259 10.50 4.17 7.27
CA VAL A 259 10.80 4.24 5.83
C VAL A 259 9.52 4.22 5.01
#